data_bb4ce6af43b16c09fd7e3ad336fad3a3
#
_entry.id   bb4ce6af43b16c09fd7e3ad336fad3a3
#
_cell.length_a   1.000
_cell.length_b   1.000
_cell.length_c   1.000
_cell.angle_alpha   90.00
_cell.angle_beta   90.00
_cell.angle_gamma   90.00
#
_symmetry.space_group_name_H-M   'P 1'
#
loop_
_entity.id
_entity.type
_entity.pdbx_description
1 polymer ?
#
loop_
_entity_poly.entity_id
_entity_poly.type
_entity_poly.pdbx_seq_one_letter_code
_entity_poly.pdbx_strand_id
1 'polypeptide(L)'
;VLQQRDEKLAEAQKAQADILKQKRALDDAKRELELTVETRVLNSVEEVRKKAKLEAEGALNLKISEREEKIASMTRQIEDLKKRAEQGSQQLQGEVLELELEETLRAKFPFDSIEPVPKGEFGGDIIQRVTSPTGQASGIILWELKRTKNWSEGWLAKLRNDQRSAKAEFSILISTALPKEVDNFDMIDDVWVSAP
;
A
#
# COMPACT_ATOMS: atom_id res chain seq x y z
N VAL A 1 48.46 -50.77 57.65
CA VAL A 1 48.21 -50.88 56.22
C VAL A 1 46.71 -50.94 55.91
N LEU A 2 45.88 -51.72 56.66
CA LEU A 2 44.44 -51.80 56.44
C LEU A 2 43.72 -50.50 56.82
N GLN A 3 44.02 -49.90 57.97
CA GLN A 3 43.43 -48.64 58.42
C GLN A 3 43.69 -47.49 57.48
N GLN A 4 44.88 -47.37 56.94
CA GLN A 4 45.20 -46.32 55.92
C GLN A 4 44.46 -46.50 54.57
N ARG A 5 44.10 -47.74 54.22
CA ARG A 5 43.28 -48.01 53.03
C ARG A 5 41.82 -47.65 53.27
N ASP A 6 41.28 -47.96 54.47
CA ASP A 6 39.93 -47.60 54.82
C ASP A 6 39.70 -46.12 54.94
N GLU A 7 40.68 -45.37 55.47
CA GLU A 7 40.67 -43.90 55.49
C GLU A 7 40.68 -43.29 54.08
N LYS A 8 41.55 -43.76 53.18
CA LYS A 8 41.60 -43.31 51.80
C LYS A 8 40.34 -43.67 51.02
N LEU A 9 39.70 -44.82 51.32
CA LEU A 9 38.43 -45.20 50.71
C LEU A 9 37.32 -44.28 51.15
N ALA A 10 37.25 -43.98 52.45
CA ALA A 10 36.25 -43.05 53.00
C ALA A 10 36.41 -41.61 52.43
N GLU A 11 37.66 -41.13 52.29
CA GLU A 11 37.94 -39.83 51.65
C GLU A 11 37.53 -39.82 50.16
N ALA A 12 37.83 -40.90 49.43
CA ALA A 12 37.46 -41.00 48.02
C ALA A 12 35.92 -41.06 47.85
N GLN A 13 35.21 -41.78 48.72
CA GLN A 13 33.75 -41.83 48.72
C GLN A 13 33.14 -40.49 49.03
N LYS A 14 33.70 -39.76 50.00
CA LYS A 14 33.25 -38.40 50.34
C LYS A 14 33.47 -37.42 49.17
N ALA A 15 34.65 -37.45 48.58
CA ALA A 15 34.97 -36.63 47.41
C ALA A 15 34.02 -36.94 46.20
N GLN A 16 33.72 -38.23 45.99
CA GLN A 16 32.80 -38.65 44.94
C GLN A 16 31.35 -38.16 45.23
N ALA A 17 30.90 -38.21 46.48
CA ALA A 17 29.61 -37.68 46.90
C ALA A 17 29.50 -36.14 46.69
N ASP A 18 30.58 -35.42 47.03
CA ASP A 18 30.66 -33.98 46.86
C ASP A 18 30.67 -33.60 45.34
N ILE A 19 31.37 -34.30 44.50
CA ILE A 19 31.39 -34.13 43.04
C ILE A 19 29.98 -34.37 42.49
N LEU A 20 29.30 -35.44 42.92
CA LEU A 20 27.94 -35.74 42.49
C LEU A 20 26.94 -34.65 42.90
N LYS A 21 27.07 -34.12 44.12
CA LYS A 21 26.25 -32.99 44.61
C LYS A 21 26.52 -31.72 43.80
N GLN A 22 27.75 -31.41 43.52
CA GLN A 22 28.09 -30.24 42.67
C GLN A 22 27.59 -30.41 41.25
N LYS A 23 27.68 -31.60 40.67
CA LYS A 23 27.11 -31.88 39.35
C LYS A 23 25.62 -31.67 39.29
N ARG A 24 24.88 -32.16 40.27
CA ARG A 24 23.42 -31.93 40.37
C ARG A 24 23.08 -30.46 40.51
N ALA A 25 23.79 -29.72 41.36
CA ALA A 25 23.57 -28.30 41.52
C ALA A 25 23.88 -27.51 40.22
N LEU A 26 24.90 -27.93 39.47
CA LEU A 26 25.21 -27.32 38.16
C LEU A 26 24.13 -27.63 37.11
N ASP A 27 23.63 -28.84 37.06
CA ASP A 27 22.56 -29.27 36.17
C ASP A 27 21.26 -28.52 36.47
N ASP A 28 20.93 -28.32 37.74
CA ASP A 28 19.76 -27.54 38.16
C ASP A 28 19.93 -26.06 37.83
N ALA A 29 21.09 -25.48 38.08
CA ALA A 29 21.39 -24.09 37.72
C ALA A 29 21.33 -23.86 36.17
N LYS A 30 21.77 -24.83 35.39
CA LYS A 30 21.64 -24.77 33.92
C LYS A 30 20.17 -24.73 33.48
N ARG A 31 19.35 -25.63 34.04
CA ARG A 31 17.91 -25.68 33.73
C ARG A 31 17.20 -24.36 34.12
N GLU A 32 17.54 -23.81 35.28
CA GLU A 32 16.98 -22.55 35.73
C GLU A 32 17.40 -21.37 34.80
N LEU A 33 18.67 -21.37 34.35
CA LEU A 33 19.16 -20.41 33.41
C LEU A 33 18.45 -20.51 32.06
N GLU A 34 18.29 -21.74 31.52
CA GLU A 34 17.58 -21.98 30.26
C GLU A 34 16.15 -21.48 30.33
N LEU A 35 15.40 -21.80 31.39
CA LEU A 35 14.04 -21.29 31.63
C LEU A 35 13.99 -19.76 31.74
N THR A 36 14.96 -19.18 32.41
CA THR A 36 15.05 -17.70 32.54
C THR A 36 15.31 -17.04 31.20
N VAL A 37 16.22 -17.58 30.40
CA VAL A 37 16.52 -17.07 29.06
C VAL A 37 15.29 -17.22 28.15
N GLU A 38 14.65 -18.38 28.14
CA GLU A 38 13.45 -18.62 27.34
C GLU A 38 12.32 -17.63 27.69
N THR A 39 12.06 -17.44 28.98
CA THR A 39 11.06 -16.49 29.46
C THR A 39 11.39 -15.04 29.05
N ARG A 40 12.67 -14.65 29.16
CA ARG A 40 13.10 -13.31 28.71
C ARG A 40 12.96 -13.12 27.22
N VAL A 41 13.32 -14.13 26.43
CA VAL A 41 13.16 -14.07 24.97
C VAL A 41 11.71 -13.94 24.58
N LEU A 42 10.81 -14.75 25.16
CA LEU A 42 9.38 -14.65 24.90
C LEU A 42 8.81 -13.29 25.24
N ASN A 43 9.14 -12.74 26.42
CA ASN A 43 8.69 -11.42 26.83
C ASN A 43 9.22 -10.32 25.90
N SER A 44 10.50 -10.39 25.51
CA SER A 44 11.10 -9.43 24.59
C SER A 44 10.46 -9.47 23.21
N VAL A 45 10.13 -10.67 22.69
CA VAL A 45 9.42 -10.84 21.42
C VAL A 45 8.02 -10.25 21.48
N GLU A 46 7.30 -10.46 22.60
CA GLU A 46 5.98 -9.87 22.79
C GLU A 46 6.02 -8.33 22.87
N GLU A 47 6.99 -7.79 23.59
CA GLU A 47 7.18 -6.32 23.66
C GLU A 47 7.48 -5.71 22.29
N VAL A 48 8.40 -6.34 21.55
CA VAL A 48 8.73 -5.88 20.18
C VAL A 48 7.51 -5.96 19.26
N ARG A 49 6.74 -7.06 19.35
CA ARG A 49 5.49 -7.20 18.57
C ARG A 49 4.47 -6.12 18.92
N LYS A 50 4.25 -5.85 20.19
CA LYS A 50 3.32 -4.81 20.63
C LYS A 50 3.76 -3.44 20.14
N LYS A 51 5.05 -3.13 20.26
CA LYS A 51 5.61 -1.86 19.82
C LYS A 51 5.48 -1.69 18.29
N ALA A 52 5.88 -2.71 17.53
CA ALA A 52 5.76 -2.69 16.08
C ALA A 52 4.31 -2.55 15.60
N LYS A 53 3.35 -3.22 16.29
CA LYS A 53 1.93 -3.08 15.99
C LYS A 53 1.43 -1.66 16.24
N LEU A 54 1.75 -1.06 17.38
CA LEU A 54 1.37 0.32 17.72
C LEU A 54 1.96 1.34 16.73
N GLU A 55 3.22 1.17 16.35
CA GLU A 55 3.88 2.03 15.36
C GLU A 55 3.22 1.89 13.97
N ALA A 56 2.91 0.66 13.55
CA ALA A 56 2.22 0.41 12.28
C ALA A 56 0.79 0.97 12.28
N GLU A 57 0.04 0.78 13.36
CA GLU A 57 -1.32 1.34 13.51
C GLU A 57 -1.29 2.88 13.55
N GLY A 58 -0.32 3.48 14.24
CA GLY A 58 -0.13 4.92 14.26
C GLY A 58 0.20 5.50 12.88
N ALA A 59 1.13 4.86 12.16
CA ALA A 59 1.49 5.28 10.80
C ALA A 59 0.32 5.11 9.81
N LEU A 60 -0.48 4.05 9.97
CA LEU A 60 -1.66 3.83 9.16
C LEU A 60 -2.74 4.88 9.42
N ASN A 61 -3.03 5.17 10.69
CA ASN A 61 -4.02 6.18 11.07
C ASN A 61 -3.64 7.57 10.56
N LEU A 62 -2.35 7.93 10.62
CA LEU A 62 -1.88 9.19 10.06
C LEU A 62 -2.14 9.27 8.55
N LYS A 63 -1.81 8.21 7.81
CA LYS A 63 -2.08 8.13 6.36
C LYS A 63 -3.58 8.18 6.03
N ILE A 64 -4.41 7.57 6.86
CA ILE A 64 -5.88 7.63 6.69
C ILE A 64 -6.34 9.07 6.88
N SER A 65 -5.93 9.74 7.97
CA SER A 65 -6.30 11.13 8.25
C SER A 65 -5.86 12.08 7.13
N GLU A 66 -4.62 11.97 6.64
CA GLU A 66 -4.13 12.76 5.50
C GLU A 66 -4.98 12.54 4.23
N ARG A 67 -5.40 11.29 3.98
CA ARG A 67 -6.26 10.98 2.83
C ARG A 67 -7.67 11.51 3.01
N GLU A 68 -8.24 11.40 4.21
CA GLU A 68 -9.56 11.95 4.52
C GLU A 68 -9.60 13.47 4.37
N GLU A 69 -8.57 14.18 4.83
CA GLU A 69 -8.43 15.61 4.61
C GLU A 69 -8.35 15.97 3.12
N LYS A 70 -7.59 15.18 2.35
CA LYS A 70 -7.45 15.39 0.91
C LYS A 70 -8.78 15.15 0.18
N ILE A 71 -9.49 14.07 0.54
CA ILE A 71 -10.84 13.77 0.01
C ILE A 71 -11.80 14.92 0.37
N ALA A 72 -11.85 15.35 1.63
CA ALA A 72 -12.71 16.44 2.05
C ALA A 72 -12.41 17.77 1.32
N SER A 73 -11.12 18.05 1.04
CA SER A 73 -10.72 19.19 0.24
C SER A 73 -11.20 19.10 -1.21
N MET A 74 -11.04 17.92 -1.83
CA MET A 74 -11.48 17.67 -3.20
C MET A 74 -13.00 17.73 -3.33
N THR A 75 -13.74 17.16 -2.38
CA THR A 75 -15.21 17.24 -2.36
C THR A 75 -15.68 18.69 -2.33
N ARG A 76 -15.04 19.54 -1.51
CA ARG A 76 -15.36 20.99 -1.50
C ARG A 76 -15.05 21.66 -2.84
N GLN A 77 -13.94 21.30 -3.48
CA GLN A 77 -13.59 21.84 -4.80
C GLN A 77 -14.62 21.41 -5.87
N ILE A 78 -15.04 20.15 -5.84
CA ILE A 78 -16.07 19.62 -6.72
C ILE A 78 -17.39 20.39 -6.53
N GLU A 79 -17.82 20.60 -5.29
CA GLU A 79 -19.05 21.35 -5.00
C GLU A 79 -18.97 22.81 -5.48
N ASP A 80 -17.83 23.48 -5.27
CA ASP A 80 -17.63 24.85 -5.75
C ASP A 80 -17.62 24.92 -7.28
N LEU A 81 -16.95 23.97 -7.93
CA LEU A 81 -16.93 23.86 -9.38
C LEU A 81 -18.31 23.51 -9.95
N LYS A 82 -19.08 22.64 -9.28
CA LYS A 82 -20.46 22.33 -9.66
C LYS A 82 -21.35 23.59 -9.64
N LYS A 83 -21.25 24.39 -8.56
CA LYS A 83 -21.99 25.66 -8.48
C LYS A 83 -21.64 26.62 -9.60
N ARG A 84 -20.34 26.70 -9.97
CA ARG A 84 -19.89 27.55 -11.09
C ARG A 84 -20.32 26.98 -12.45
N ALA A 85 -20.35 25.64 -12.58
CA ALA A 85 -20.78 24.97 -13.82
C ALA A 85 -22.26 25.17 -14.11
N GLU A 86 -23.12 25.23 -13.08
CA GLU A 86 -24.54 25.58 -13.23
C GLU A 86 -24.74 26.97 -13.86
N GLN A 87 -23.73 27.84 -13.78
CA GLN A 87 -23.73 29.18 -14.39
C GLN A 87 -23.24 29.23 -15.85
N GLY A 88 -23.02 28.08 -16.51
CA GLY A 88 -22.98 28.03 -17.97
C GLY A 88 -21.64 27.83 -18.68
N SER A 89 -20.55 27.38 -18.04
CA SER A 89 -19.29 27.13 -18.75
C SER A 89 -19.01 25.65 -18.99
N GLN A 90 -18.93 25.21 -20.25
CA GLN A 90 -18.57 23.84 -20.65
C GLN A 90 -17.20 23.38 -20.10
N GLN A 91 -16.27 24.32 -19.95
CA GLN A 91 -14.93 24.04 -19.45
C GLN A 91 -14.94 23.64 -17.98
N LEU A 92 -15.74 24.32 -17.16
CA LEU A 92 -15.89 24.02 -15.73
C LEU A 92 -16.54 22.65 -15.51
N GLN A 93 -17.44 22.24 -16.42
CA GLN A 93 -18.04 20.90 -16.36
C GLN A 93 -17.03 19.79 -16.62
N GLY A 94 -16.04 20.03 -17.46
CA GLY A 94 -14.92 19.08 -17.67
C GLY A 94 -14.08 18.91 -16.39
N GLU A 95 -13.69 20.01 -15.77
CA GLU A 95 -12.89 20.01 -14.54
C GLU A 95 -13.58 19.28 -13.38
N VAL A 96 -14.91 19.40 -13.27
CA VAL A 96 -15.69 18.67 -12.26
C VAL A 96 -15.59 17.16 -12.48
N LEU A 97 -15.73 16.69 -13.73
CA LEU A 97 -15.64 15.26 -14.03
C LEU A 97 -14.22 14.70 -13.79
N GLU A 98 -13.19 15.47 -14.12
CA GLU A 98 -11.81 15.09 -13.83
C GLU A 98 -11.62 14.86 -12.32
N LEU A 99 -12.10 15.78 -11.47
CA LEU A 99 -12.04 15.66 -10.01
C LEU A 99 -12.89 14.49 -9.48
N GLU A 100 -14.10 14.27 -10.02
CA GLU A 100 -14.96 13.13 -9.65
C GLU A 100 -14.28 11.80 -9.99
N LEU A 101 -13.62 11.71 -11.14
CA LEU A 101 -12.87 10.51 -11.50
C LEU A 101 -11.68 10.30 -10.58
N GLU A 102 -10.91 11.36 -10.30
CA GLU A 102 -9.79 11.29 -9.35
C GLU A 102 -10.22 10.75 -7.98
N GLU A 103 -11.32 11.29 -7.44
CA GLU A 103 -11.87 10.85 -6.15
C GLU A 103 -12.28 9.37 -6.20
N THR A 104 -12.97 8.99 -7.28
CA THR A 104 -13.40 7.61 -7.50
C THR A 104 -12.22 6.64 -7.58
N LEU A 105 -11.19 7.00 -8.35
CA LEU A 105 -10.00 6.18 -8.50
C LEU A 105 -9.24 6.03 -7.16
N ARG A 106 -9.08 7.13 -6.42
CA ARG A 106 -8.45 7.08 -5.10
C ARG A 106 -9.21 6.24 -4.09
N ALA A 107 -10.54 6.31 -4.12
CA ALA A 107 -11.39 5.50 -3.24
C ALA A 107 -11.32 4.01 -3.58
N LYS A 108 -11.33 3.67 -4.88
CA LYS A 108 -11.32 2.27 -5.34
C LYS A 108 -9.93 1.62 -5.30
N PHE A 109 -8.87 2.39 -5.52
CA PHE A 109 -7.49 1.91 -5.62
C PHE A 109 -6.59 2.57 -4.57
N PRO A 110 -6.73 2.21 -3.30
CA PRO A 110 -6.07 2.91 -2.19
C PRO A 110 -4.54 2.74 -2.16
N PHE A 111 -3.99 1.79 -2.92
CA PHE A 111 -2.54 1.57 -3.03
C PHE A 111 -1.89 2.32 -4.19
N ASP A 112 -2.72 2.81 -5.13
CA ASP A 112 -2.24 3.48 -6.32
C ASP A 112 -1.99 4.98 -6.08
N SER A 113 -1.06 5.56 -6.84
CA SER A 113 -0.89 7.02 -6.91
C SER A 113 -1.76 7.56 -8.04
N ILE A 114 -2.69 8.47 -7.73
CA ILE A 114 -3.57 9.13 -8.67
C ILE A 114 -3.16 10.60 -8.76
N GLU A 115 -2.62 10.99 -9.90
CA GLU A 115 -2.02 12.30 -10.15
C GLU A 115 -2.72 12.99 -11.31
N PRO A 116 -3.26 14.22 -11.13
CA PRO A 116 -3.75 15.01 -12.26
C PRO A 116 -2.57 15.45 -13.15
N VAL A 117 -2.78 15.47 -14.44
CA VAL A 117 -1.81 15.99 -15.39
C VAL A 117 -1.92 17.52 -15.45
N PRO A 118 -0.82 18.28 -15.26
CA PRO A 118 -0.86 19.74 -15.34
C PRO A 118 -1.32 20.21 -16.73
N LYS A 119 -2.17 21.25 -16.77
CA LYS A 119 -2.67 21.82 -18.03
C LYS A 119 -1.50 22.32 -18.88
N GLY A 120 -1.46 21.87 -20.13
CA GLY A 120 -0.42 22.24 -21.09
C GLY A 120 0.77 21.28 -21.17
N GLU A 121 0.82 20.27 -20.32
CA GLU A 121 1.76 19.16 -20.44
C GLU A 121 1.18 18.04 -21.31
N PHE A 122 2.06 17.19 -21.83
CA PHE A 122 1.65 16.07 -22.67
C PHE A 122 1.00 14.97 -21.82
N GLY A 123 -0.15 14.52 -22.27
CA GLY A 123 -0.76 13.29 -21.79
C GLY A 123 -2.01 13.48 -20.97
N GLY A 124 -3.13 12.97 -21.37
CA GLY A 124 -4.39 12.78 -20.66
C GLY A 124 -4.78 13.78 -19.58
N ASP A 125 -5.74 13.40 -18.79
CA ASP A 125 -6.19 14.24 -17.66
C ASP A 125 -5.66 13.70 -16.32
N ILE A 126 -5.49 12.35 -16.19
CA ILE A 126 -5.05 11.71 -14.96
C ILE A 126 -4.05 10.59 -15.26
N ILE A 127 -3.00 10.50 -14.45
CA ILE A 127 -2.05 9.39 -14.42
C ILE A 127 -2.31 8.55 -13.17
N GLN A 128 -2.62 7.28 -13.35
CA GLN A 128 -2.70 6.28 -12.29
C GLN A 128 -1.45 5.41 -12.32
N ARG A 129 -0.67 5.45 -11.25
CA ARG A 129 0.47 4.54 -11.05
C ARG A 129 0.01 3.37 -10.19
N VAL A 130 -0.11 2.21 -10.83
CA VAL A 130 -0.63 1.00 -10.19
C VAL A 130 0.45 0.41 -9.30
N THR A 131 0.09 0.18 -8.05
CA THR A 131 0.99 -0.38 -7.03
C THR A 131 0.33 -1.57 -6.36
N SER A 132 1.02 -2.69 -6.29
CA SER A 132 0.53 -3.86 -5.57
C SER A 132 0.40 -3.58 -4.07
N PRO A 133 -0.40 -4.36 -3.31
CA PRO A 133 -0.48 -4.23 -1.85
C PRO A 133 0.86 -4.40 -1.12
N THR A 134 1.84 -5.02 -1.79
CA THR A 134 3.21 -5.20 -1.28
C THR A 134 4.13 -4.02 -1.58
N GLY A 135 3.61 -2.96 -2.25
CA GLY A 135 4.37 -1.76 -2.60
C GLY A 135 5.18 -1.85 -3.90
N GLN A 136 4.97 -2.89 -4.70
CA GLN A 136 5.66 -3.05 -5.98
C GLN A 136 4.91 -2.30 -7.09
N ALA A 137 5.61 -1.48 -7.87
CA ALA A 137 5.06 -0.81 -9.05
C ALA A 137 4.70 -1.86 -10.11
N SER A 138 3.46 -1.76 -10.63
CA SER A 138 2.91 -2.73 -11.60
C SER A 138 2.68 -2.14 -12.98
N GLY A 139 2.57 -0.80 -13.11
CA GLY A 139 2.40 -0.12 -14.38
C GLY A 139 1.73 1.25 -14.24
N ILE A 140 1.48 1.88 -15.38
CA ILE A 140 0.86 3.21 -15.47
C ILE A 140 -0.36 3.11 -16.38
N ILE A 141 -1.49 3.70 -15.95
CA ILE A 141 -2.69 3.89 -16.74
C ILE A 141 -2.88 5.38 -16.97
N LEU A 142 -3.10 5.76 -18.21
CA LEU A 142 -3.42 7.13 -18.59
C LEU A 142 -4.91 7.28 -18.83
N TRP A 143 -5.54 8.25 -18.17
CA TRP A 143 -6.97 8.53 -18.28
C TRP A 143 -7.19 9.85 -19.01
N GLU A 144 -8.15 9.86 -19.93
CA GLU A 144 -8.64 11.05 -20.62
C GLU A 144 -10.16 11.09 -20.52
N LEU A 145 -10.73 12.27 -20.22
CA LEU A 145 -12.17 12.47 -20.13
C LEU A 145 -12.65 13.40 -21.25
N LYS A 146 -13.75 13.04 -21.90
CA LYS A 146 -14.38 13.84 -22.94
C LYS A 146 -15.87 13.99 -22.68
N ARG A 147 -16.28 15.20 -22.32
CA ARG A 147 -17.70 15.56 -22.18
C ARG A 147 -18.16 16.37 -23.40
N THR A 148 -18.42 15.71 -24.48
CA THR A 148 -18.86 16.33 -25.73
C THR A 148 -20.11 15.63 -26.26
N LYS A 149 -20.88 16.35 -27.10
CA LYS A 149 -22.05 15.77 -27.75
C LYS A 149 -21.71 14.86 -28.93
N ASN A 150 -20.52 15.01 -29.49
CA ASN A 150 -20.09 14.30 -30.70
C ASN A 150 -18.77 13.60 -30.45
N TRP A 151 -18.64 12.38 -30.96
CA TRP A 151 -17.40 11.62 -30.98
C TRP A 151 -16.41 12.20 -31.99
N SER A 152 -15.12 12.07 -31.72
CA SER A 152 -14.05 12.40 -32.66
C SER A 152 -12.95 11.34 -32.63
N GLU A 153 -12.67 10.71 -33.75
CA GLU A 153 -11.62 9.70 -33.91
C GLU A 153 -10.21 10.24 -33.65
N GLY A 154 -10.02 11.55 -33.83
CA GLY A 154 -8.75 12.20 -33.53
C GLY A 154 -8.31 12.08 -32.07
N TRP A 155 -9.22 11.82 -31.16
CA TRP A 155 -8.90 11.63 -29.74
C TRP A 155 -8.08 10.38 -29.49
N LEU A 156 -8.40 9.28 -30.20
CA LEU A 156 -7.69 8.01 -30.05
C LEU A 156 -6.22 8.15 -30.48
N ALA A 157 -5.99 8.80 -31.64
CA ALA A 157 -4.63 9.02 -32.13
C ALA A 157 -3.81 9.93 -31.19
N LYS A 158 -4.44 10.96 -30.65
CA LYS A 158 -3.82 11.86 -29.66
C LYS A 158 -3.47 11.07 -28.40
N LEU A 159 -4.45 10.36 -27.81
CA LEU A 159 -4.27 9.67 -26.54
C LEU A 159 -3.21 8.55 -26.62
N ARG A 160 -3.09 7.86 -27.76
CA ARG A 160 -1.98 6.92 -28.00
C ARG A 160 -0.60 7.59 -28.01
N ASN A 161 -0.49 8.78 -28.58
CA ASN A 161 0.76 9.54 -28.54
C ASN A 161 1.09 9.97 -27.12
N ASP A 162 0.10 10.43 -26.38
CA ASP A 162 0.22 10.82 -24.98
C ASP A 162 0.58 9.63 -24.11
N GLN A 163 -0.02 8.46 -24.33
CA GLN A 163 0.32 7.19 -23.67
C GLN A 163 1.80 6.83 -23.84
N ARG A 164 2.33 6.94 -25.07
CA ARG A 164 3.75 6.67 -25.34
C ARG A 164 4.66 7.67 -24.63
N SER A 165 4.28 8.93 -24.62
CA SER A 165 5.04 10.00 -23.95
C SER A 165 5.06 9.81 -22.44
N ALA A 166 3.94 9.41 -21.85
CA ALA A 166 3.80 9.09 -20.43
C ALA A 166 4.40 7.72 -20.06
N LYS A 167 4.81 6.90 -21.05
CA LYS A 167 5.23 5.50 -20.89
C LYS A 167 4.18 4.66 -20.14
N ALA A 168 2.90 4.93 -20.42
CA ALA A 168 1.80 4.20 -19.82
C ALA A 168 1.56 2.88 -20.58
N GLU A 169 1.27 1.81 -19.86
CA GLU A 169 0.92 0.50 -20.41
C GLU A 169 -0.47 0.52 -21.03
N PHE A 170 -1.39 1.28 -20.43
CA PHE A 170 -2.77 1.39 -20.88
C PHE A 170 -3.20 2.85 -20.97
N SER A 171 -4.13 3.10 -21.89
CA SER A 171 -4.86 4.38 -21.94
C SER A 171 -6.36 4.12 -21.98
N ILE A 172 -7.11 4.92 -21.24
CA ILE A 172 -8.56 4.84 -21.10
C ILE A 172 -9.16 6.19 -21.42
N LEU A 173 -10.09 6.19 -22.37
CA LEU A 173 -10.89 7.35 -22.76
C LEU A 173 -12.30 7.19 -22.22
N ILE A 174 -12.68 8.02 -21.26
CA ILE A 174 -14.07 8.10 -20.78
C ILE A 174 -14.78 9.20 -21.54
N SER A 175 -15.86 8.87 -22.26
CA SER A 175 -16.57 9.83 -23.08
C SER A 175 -18.08 9.68 -22.99
N THR A 176 -18.81 10.81 -22.91
CA THR A 176 -20.29 10.83 -23.02
C THR A 176 -20.78 10.55 -24.43
N ALA A 177 -19.98 10.83 -25.45
CA ALA A 177 -20.26 10.46 -26.82
C ALA A 177 -19.37 9.28 -27.21
N LEU A 178 -19.94 8.14 -27.53
CA LEU A 178 -19.27 6.94 -27.96
C LEU A 178 -19.31 6.77 -29.48
N PRO A 179 -18.31 6.08 -30.09
CA PRO A 179 -18.40 5.65 -31.48
C PRO A 179 -19.55 4.64 -31.65
N LYS A 180 -20.05 4.48 -32.88
CA LYS A 180 -21.22 3.64 -33.16
C LYS A 180 -21.05 2.16 -32.83
N GLU A 181 -19.80 1.71 -32.81
CA GLU A 181 -19.40 0.32 -32.57
C GLU A 181 -19.30 -0.02 -31.08
N VAL A 182 -19.36 0.97 -30.20
CA VAL A 182 -19.21 0.80 -28.74
C VAL A 182 -20.50 1.12 -28.05
N ASP A 183 -21.10 0.14 -27.39
CA ASP A 183 -22.30 0.37 -26.57
C ASP A 183 -22.00 1.04 -25.24
N ASN A 184 -21.04 0.49 -24.47
CA ASN A 184 -20.63 1.02 -23.15
C ASN A 184 -19.11 1.01 -22.93
N PHE A 185 -18.45 -0.07 -23.38
CA PHE A 185 -17.02 -0.29 -23.12
C PHE A 185 -16.44 -1.21 -24.19
N ASP A 186 -15.37 -0.79 -24.83
CA ASP A 186 -14.62 -1.62 -25.79
C ASP A 186 -13.20 -1.06 -25.98
N MET A 187 -12.35 -1.82 -26.66
CA MET A 187 -11.00 -1.41 -27.03
C MET A 187 -10.93 -1.09 -28.53
N ILE A 188 -10.59 0.16 -28.85
CA ILE A 188 -10.41 0.65 -30.21
C ILE A 188 -8.99 1.16 -30.37
N ASP A 189 -8.26 0.64 -31.36
CA ASP A 189 -6.92 1.08 -31.67
C ASP A 189 -5.97 1.16 -30.45
N ASP A 190 -5.97 0.11 -29.60
CA ASP A 190 -5.19 0.01 -28.37
C ASP A 190 -5.55 1.02 -27.26
N VAL A 191 -6.70 1.69 -27.39
CA VAL A 191 -7.28 2.58 -26.35
C VAL A 191 -8.56 1.98 -25.83
N TRP A 192 -8.70 1.86 -24.53
CA TRP A 192 -9.96 1.52 -23.89
C TRP A 192 -10.92 2.70 -23.93
N VAL A 193 -12.09 2.51 -24.47
CA VAL A 193 -13.16 3.51 -24.57
C VAL A 193 -14.31 3.12 -23.69
N SER A 194 -14.77 4.02 -22.81
CA SER A 194 -15.85 3.75 -21.85
C SER A 194 -16.84 4.90 -21.80
N ALA A 195 -18.10 4.58 -21.55
CA ALA A 195 -19.07 5.53 -21.01
C ALA A 195 -18.68 5.92 -19.58
N PRO A 196 -19.11 7.09 -19.08
CA PRO A 196 -18.91 7.54 -17.71
C PRO A 196 -19.51 6.61 -16.65
#